data_6ceec45fe4f9d0d19cec8c6377474a46
#
_entry.id   6ceec45fe4f9d0d19cec8c6377474a46
#
_cell.length_a   1.000
_cell.length_b   1.000
_cell.length_c   1.000
_cell.angle_alpha   90.00
_cell.angle_beta   90.00
_cell.angle_gamma   90.00
#
_symmetry.space_group_name_H-M   'P 1'
#
loop_
_entity.id
_entity.type
_entity.pdbx_description
1 polymer ?
#
loop_
_entity_poly.entity_id
_entity_poly.type
_entity_poly.pdbx_seq_one_letter_code
_entity_poly.pdbx_strand_id
1 'polypeptide(L)'
;MIRKIIKIDEEKCNGCGLCADACHEGAIEIVDGKAKLVRENFCDGFGDCLPGCPTGAITFEEREAPEYDEKAVQEAKEKKKMDEMKHMHHEGGCPGSRMVQFEQNADDTPVKTSKPVSRLGQWPCQIKLVPTQAPFFDGAKLLIAADCTAYAYANMHEDFMKGKITIIGCPKLDAVDYTEKLTAIIHDNNIKSVTIVRMEVPCCGGLQRAAENALKNSGKFIPWQVVTISRDGKILD
;
A
#
# COMPACT_ATOMS: atom_id res chain seq x y z
N MET A 1 29.40 -27.12 -17.79
CA MET A 1 30.61 -27.20 -16.96
C MET A 1 30.29 -27.83 -15.60
N ILE A 2 31.26 -28.50 -14.95
CA ILE A 2 31.05 -28.99 -13.59
C ILE A 2 31.06 -27.78 -12.64
N ARG A 3 30.00 -27.60 -11.87
CA ARG A 3 29.89 -26.52 -10.90
C ARG A 3 29.01 -26.90 -9.72
N LYS A 4 29.14 -26.16 -8.63
CA LYS A 4 28.31 -26.29 -7.44
C LYS A 4 26.94 -25.70 -7.73
N ILE A 5 25.89 -26.48 -7.47
CA ILE A 5 24.51 -26.10 -7.68
C ILE A 5 23.66 -26.64 -6.54
N ILE A 6 22.48 -26.08 -6.29
CA ILE A 6 21.58 -26.61 -5.29
C ILE A 6 20.87 -27.88 -5.80
N LYS A 7 20.62 -28.80 -4.85
CA LYS A 7 19.76 -29.97 -5.03
C LYS A 7 18.63 -29.94 -4.02
N ILE A 8 17.42 -30.16 -4.48
CA ILE A 8 16.23 -30.20 -3.65
C ILE A 8 15.71 -31.64 -3.56
N ASP A 9 15.59 -32.14 -2.33
CA ASP A 9 15.01 -33.44 -2.04
C ASP A 9 13.49 -33.26 -1.93
N GLU A 10 12.75 -33.69 -2.97
CA GLU A 10 11.31 -33.54 -3.05
C GLU A 10 10.57 -34.36 -1.97
N GLU A 11 11.17 -35.45 -1.47
CA GLU A 11 10.53 -36.26 -0.40
C GLU A 11 10.54 -35.51 0.94
N LYS A 12 11.64 -34.77 1.23
CA LYS A 12 11.74 -33.96 2.44
C LYS A 12 11.05 -32.60 2.32
N CYS A 13 10.81 -32.13 1.10
CA CYS A 13 10.19 -30.83 0.87
C CYS A 13 8.71 -30.84 1.28
N ASN A 14 8.30 -29.88 2.12
CA ASN A 14 6.91 -29.67 2.51
C ASN A 14 6.17 -28.60 1.70
N GLY A 15 6.81 -27.98 0.69
CA GLY A 15 6.21 -26.99 -0.18
C GLY A 15 6.00 -25.61 0.42
N CYS A 16 6.67 -25.26 1.52
CA CYS A 16 6.44 -23.99 2.25
C CYS A 16 6.80 -22.71 1.46
N GLY A 17 7.55 -22.79 0.37
CA GLY A 17 7.90 -21.65 -0.50
C GLY A 17 9.09 -20.82 -0.05
N LEU A 18 9.56 -20.92 1.19
CA LEU A 18 10.62 -20.05 1.76
C LEU A 18 11.91 -20.02 0.94
N CYS A 19 12.27 -21.13 0.30
CA CYS A 19 13.44 -21.19 -0.56
C CYS A 19 13.25 -20.49 -1.91
N ALA A 20 12.02 -20.46 -2.44
CA ALA A 20 11.70 -19.71 -3.65
C ALA A 20 11.74 -18.21 -3.37
N ASP A 21 11.23 -17.77 -2.20
CA ASP A 21 11.27 -16.38 -1.76
C ASP A 21 12.70 -15.91 -1.47
N ALA A 22 13.56 -16.78 -0.92
CA ALA A 22 14.97 -16.50 -0.65
C ALA A 22 15.87 -16.56 -1.90
N CYS A 23 15.39 -17.09 -3.03
CA CYS A 23 16.16 -17.16 -4.26
C CYS A 23 16.07 -15.82 -5.01
N HIS A 24 17.06 -14.98 -4.83
CA HIS A 24 17.11 -13.65 -5.46
C HIS A 24 17.16 -13.71 -6.99
N GLU A 25 17.62 -14.80 -7.57
CA GLU A 25 17.76 -15.01 -9.03
C GLU A 25 16.50 -15.64 -9.64
N GLY A 26 15.58 -16.17 -8.82
CA GLY A 26 14.35 -16.80 -9.30
C GLY A 26 14.58 -18.16 -9.98
N ALA A 27 15.60 -18.90 -9.53
CA ALA A 27 15.91 -20.23 -10.03
C ALA A 27 14.96 -21.32 -9.50
N ILE A 28 14.31 -21.09 -8.34
CA ILE A 28 13.45 -22.04 -7.64
C ILE A 28 11.98 -21.63 -7.80
N GLU A 29 11.13 -22.61 -8.14
CA GLU A 29 9.67 -22.41 -8.16
C GLU A 29 8.98 -23.55 -7.39
N ILE A 30 7.75 -23.30 -6.95
CA ILE A 30 6.87 -24.34 -6.37
C ILE A 30 6.06 -24.96 -7.50
N VAL A 31 6.31 -26.23 -7.77
CA VAL A 31 5.62 -27.00 -8.81
C VAL A 31 4.99 -28.22 -8.13
N ASP A 32 3.69 -28.41 -8.29
CA ASP A 32 2.92 -29.49 -7.67
C ASP A 32 3.10 -29.60 -6.13
N GLY A 33 3.21 -28.42 -5.48
CA GLY A 33 3.37 -28.32 -4.02
C GLY A 33 4.77 -28.67 -3.51
N LYS A 34 5.78 -28.77 -4.38
CA LYS A 34 7.18 -29.03 -4.04
C LYS A 34 8.08 -27.97 -4.66
N ALA A 35 9.15 -27.62 -3.97
CA ALA A 35 10.16 -26.73 -4.53
C ALA A 35 11.00 -27.50 -5.57
N LYS A 36 11.22 -26.87 -6.72
CA LYS A 36 12.04 -27.41 -7.80
C LYS A 36 12.99 -26.34 -8.34
N LEU A 37 14.20 -26.74 -8.71
CA LEU A 37 15.15 -25.92 -9.43
C LEU A 37 14.77 -25.95 -10.92
N VAL A 38 13.99 -24.96 -11.35
CA VAL A 38 13.42 -24.92 -12.72
C VAL A 38 14.34 -24.25 -13.73
N ARG A 39 15.29 -23.42 -13.26
CA ARG A 39 16.24 -22.71 -14.10
C ARG A 39 17.65 -22.85 -13.54
N GLU A 40 18.35 -23.87 -14.01
CA GLU A 40 19.70 -24.18 -13.53
C GLU A 40 20.71 -23.06 -13.83
N ASN A 41 20.59 -22.41 -14.98
CA ASN A 41 21.43 -21.27 -15.36
C ASN A 41 21.16 -19.98 -14.57
N PHE A 42 20.10 -19.94 -13.77
CA PHE A 42 19.80 -18.83 -12.84
C PHE A 42 20.36 -19.08 -11.44
N CYS A 43 20.70 -20.31 -11.09
CA CYS A 43 21.30 -20.61 -9.78
C CYS A 43 22.76 -20.17 -9.76
N ASP A 44 23.11 -19.22 -8.89
CA ASP A 44 24.49 -18.75 -8.69
C ASP A 44 25.36 -19.70 -7.86
N GLY A 45 24.73 -20.62 -7.10
CA GLY A 45 25.40 -21.57 -6.23
C GLY A 45 25.83 -20.99 -4.88
N PHE A 46 25.40 -19.76 -4.50
CA PHE A 46 25.69 -19.17 -3.19
C PHE A 46 24.93 -19.87 -2.05
N GLY A 47 23.68 -20.26 -2.29
CA GLY A 47 22.92 -21.06 -1.33
C GLY A 47 22.13 -20.26 -0.30
N ASP A 48 21.73 -19.04 -0.58
CA ASP A 48 20.89 -18.21 0.28
C ASP A 48 19.54 -18.87 0.61
N CYS A 49 19.11 -19.80 -0.25
CA CYS A 49 17.92 -20.61 -0.04
C CYS A 49 18.05 -21.72 1.05
N LEU A 50 19.30 -22.12 1.42
CA LEU A 50 19.52 -23.24 2.35
C LEU A 50 19.09 -22.91 3.79
N PRO A 51 19.48 -21.76 4.39
CA PRO A 51 19.13 -21.44 5.78
C PRO A 51 17.62 -21.33 6.00
N GLY A 52 16.86 -20.97 4.95
CA GLY A 52 15.43 -20.81 5.00
C GLY A 52 14.62 -22.11 4.97
N CYS A 53 15.26 -23.26 4.70
CA CYS A 53 14.55 -24.52 4.57
C CYS A 53 14.30 -25.21 5.93
N PRO A 54 13.05 -25.25 6.45
CA PRO A 54 12.77 -25.80 7.77
C PRO A 54 12.91 -27.33 7.85
N THR A 55 12.89 -28.00 6.68
CA THR A 55 12.99 -29.47 6.60
C THR A 55 14.38 -29.95 6.20
N GLY A 56 15.31 -29.03 5.91
CA GLY A 56 16.66 -29.40 5.42
C GLY A 56 16.63 -30.13 4.07
N ALA A 57 15.63 -29.88 3.25
CA ALA A 57 15.49 -30.53 1.93
C ALA A 57 16.46 -30.01 0.89
N ILE A 58 17.21 -28.92 1.16
CA ILE A 58 18.10 -28.29 0.19
C ILE A 58 19.55 -28.57 0.56
N THR A 59 20.31 -29.06 -0.40
CA THR A 59 21.74 -29.34 -0.27
C THR A 59 22.49 -28.84 -1.50
N PHE A 60 23.81 -28.86 -1.44
CA PHE A 60 24.64 -28.63 -2.61
C PHE A 60 25.04 -29.95 -3.27
N GLU A 61 25.14 -29.95 -4.58
CA GLU A 61 25.81 -31.00 -5.34
C GLU A 61 26.76 -30.38 -6.38
N GLU A 62 27.83 -31.09 -6.72
CA GLU A 62 28.70 -30.74 -7.85
C GLU A 62 28.32 -31.65 -9.02
N ARG A 63 27.85 -31.05 -10.09
CA ARG A 63 27.49 -31.76 -11.31
C ARG A 63 27.65 -30.89 -12.55
N GLU A 64 27.55 -31.51 -13.69
CA GLU A 64 27.46 -30.79 -14.92
C GLU A 64 26.14 -30.01 -14.98
N ALA A 65 26.27 -28.69 -15.11
CA ALA A 65 25.16 -27.77 -15.22
C ALA A 65 25.49 -26.59 -16.14
N PRO A 66 24.48 -25.93 -16.73
CA PRO A 66 24.70 -24.72 -17.52
C PRO A 66 25.44 -23.65 -16.71
N GLU A 67 26.22 -22.82 -17.37
CA GLU A 67 26.89 -21.68 -16.76
C GLU A 67 25.82 -20.68 -16.20
N TYR A 68 26.19 -19.99 -15.11
CA TYR A 68 25.33 -18.92 -14.55
C TYR A 68 25.23 -17.78 -15.56
N ASP A 69 24.00 -17.42 -15.89
CA ASP A 69 23.68 -16.38 -16.88
C ASP A 69 23.10 -15.14 -16.19
N GLU A 70 24.01 -14.26 -15.75
CA GLU A 70 23.64 -13.00 -15.08
C GLU A 70 22.76 -12.12 -15.96
N LYS A 71 22.98 -12.12 -17.29
CA LYS A 71 22.17 -11.30 -18.21
C LYS A 71 20.73 -11.80 -18.29
N ALA A 72 20.56 -13.11 -18.42
CA ALA A 72 19.22 -13.71 -18.43
C ALA A 72 18.47 -13.48 -17.11
N VAL A 73 19.18 -13.50 -15.97
CA VAL A 73 18.61 -13.17 -14.65
C VAL A 73 18.17 -11.71 -14.60
N GLN A 74 18.99 -10.76 -15.07
CA GLN A 74 18.63 -9.34 -15.08
C GLN A 74 17.42 -9.06 -16.00
N GLU A 75 17.42 -9.62 -17.20
CA GLU A 75 16.29 -9.48 -18.13
C GLU A 75 14.99 -10.07 -17.55
N ALA A 76 15.07 -11.20 -16.85
CA ALA A 76 13.93 -11.81 -16.20
C ALA A 76 13.41 -10.95 -15.03
N LYS A 77 14.31 -10.33 -14.24
CA LYS A 77 13.95 -9.39 -13.16
C LYS A 77 13.28 -8.12 -13.72
N GLU A 78 13.80 -7.57 -14.81
CA GLU A 78 13.22 -6.39 -15.48
C GLU A 78 11.84 -6.71 -16.07
N LYS A 79 11.72 -7.85 -16.74
CA LYS A 79 10.44 -8.31 -17.29
C LYS A 79 9.41 -8.53 -16.21
N LYS A 80 9.79 -9.15 -15.08
CA LYS A 80 8.91 -9.35 -13.93
C LYS A 80 8.45 -8.01 -13.35
N LYS A 81 9.36 -7.03 -13.19
CA LYS A 81 9.01 -5.66 -12.77
C LYS A 81 8.08 -4.97 -13.76
N MET A 82 8.30 -5.13 -15.07
CA MET A 82 7.41 -4.56 -16.09
C MET A 82 6.03 -5.23 -16.12
N ASP A 83 5.97 -6.55 -15.93
CA ASP A 83 4.72 -7.29 -15.85
C ASP A 83 3.98 -6.97 -14.54
N GLU A 84 4.68 -6.84 -13.42
CA GLU A 84 4.11 -6.36 -12.15
C GLU A 84 3.56 -4.93 -12.30
N MET A 85 4.25 -4.03 -13.01
CA MET A 85 3.72 -2.69 -13.31
C MET A 85 2.51 -2.72 -14.26
N LYS A 86 2.45 -3.64 -15.23
CA LYS A 86 1.28 -3.83 -16.10
C LYS A 86 0.11 -4.45 -15.36
N HIS A 87 0.37 -5.36 -14.43
CA HIS A 87 -0.65 -6.00 -13.58
C HIS A 87 -1.09 -5.15 -12.40
N MET A 88 -0.38 -4.06 -12.06
CA MET A 88 -0.89 -3.06 -11.11
C MET A 88 -2.18 -2.37 -11.57
N HIS A 89 -2.58 -2.56 -12.83
CA HIS A 89 -3.87 -2.10 -13.33
C HIS A 89 -4.99 -3.15 -13.26
N HIS A 90 -4.71 -4.44 -12.94
CA HIS A 90 -5.74 -5.47 -12.80
C HIS A 90 -5.41 -6.50 -11.72
N GLU A 91 -6.26 -6.55 -10.69
CA GLU A 91 -6.60 -7.69 -9.83
C GLU A 91 -5.46 -8.49 -9.19
N GLY A 92 -5.04 -8.13 -7.98
CA GLY A 92 -4.18 -9.00 -7.19
C GLY A 92 -3.57 -8.40 -5.92
N GLY A 93 -4.05 -7.28 -5.41
CA GLY A 93 -3.65 -6.75 -4.10
C GLY A 93 -4.51 -7.32 -2.98
N CYS A 94 -3.98 -7.34 -1.73
CA CYS A 94 -4.77 -7.56 -0.53
C CYS A 94 -6.08 -6.76 -0.62
N PRO A 95 -7.26 -7.31 -0.30
CA PRO A 95 -8.55 -6.59 -0.37
C PRO A 95 -8.55 -5.24 0.33
N GLY A 96 -7.69 -5.06 1.35
CA GLY A 96 -7.49 -3.81 2.07
C GLY A 96 -6.77 -2.70 1.29
N SER A 97 -6.06 -3.03 0.20
CA SER A 97 -5.31 -2.06 -0.63
C SER A 97 -5.95 -1.83 -1.99
N ARG A 98 -7.01 -2.56 -2.33
CA ARG A 98 -7.70 -2.42 -3.62
C ARG A 98 -8.38 -1.05 -3.71
N MET A 99 -8.09 -0.31 -4.77
CA MET A 99 -8.70 0.99 -5.04
C MET A 99 -10.15 0.80 -5.51
N VAL A 100 -11.09 1.47 -4.85
CA VAL A 100 -12.51 1.51 -5.23
C VAL A 100 -13.00 2.96 -5.09
N GLN A 101 -13.65 3.46 -6.12
CA GLN A 101 -14.39 4.72 -6.09
C GLN A 101 -15.89 4.40 -6.10
N PHE A 102 -16.61 4.95 -5.13
CA PHE A 102 -18.06 4.82 -5.05
C PHE A 102 -18.72 6.06 -5.63
N GLU A 103 -19.74 5.88 -6.49
CA GLU A 103 -20.56 6.99 -6.98
C GLU A 103 -21.43 7.50 -5.81
N GLN A 104 -21.27 8.78 -5.49
CA GLN A 104 -22.16 9.46 -4.56
C GLN A 104 -23.19 10.23 -5.38
N ASN A 105 -24.46 9.79 -5.34
CA ASN A 105 -25.54 10.54 -5.95
C ASN A 105 -25.71 11.87 -5.20
N ALA A 106 -25.50 12.98 -5.90
CA ALA A 106 -25.67 14.32 -5.36
C ALA A 106 -27.12 14.65 -5.01
N ASP A 107 -28.07 13.84 -5.47
CA ASP A 107 -29.53 14.04 -5.33
C ASP A 107 -30.16 13.24 -4.18
N ASP A 108 -29.38 12.71 -3.23
CA ASP A 108 -29.97 12.17 -2.00
C ASP A 108 -30.64 13.29 -1.21
N THR A 109 -31.86 13.63 -1.63
CA THR A 109 -32.81 14.34 -0.75
C THR A 109 -32.84 13.62 0.58
N PRO A 110 -32.87 14.33 1.71
CA PRO A 110 -32.88 13.71 3.03
C PRO A 110 -34.14 12.88 3.20
N VAL A 111 -34.09 11.63 2.75
CA VAL A 111 -35.06 10.64 3.16
C VAL A 111 -34.85 10.53 4.67
N LYS A 112 -35.87 10.79 5.44
CA LYS A 112 -35.92 10.57 6.89
C LYS A 112 -35.78 9.07 7.17
N THR A 113 -34.62 8.51 6.87
CA THR A 113 -34.28 7.16 7.29
C THR A 113 -33.61 7.26 8.64
N SER A 114 -34.10 6.49 9.58
CA SER A 114 -33.57 6.41 10.95
C SER A 114 -32.13 5.85 11.04
N LYS A 115 -31.49 5.58 9.92
CA LYS A 115 -30.14 5.02 9.86
C LYS A 115 -29.20 5.94 9.07
N PRO A 116 -28.01 6.26 9.62
CA PRO A 116 -27.00 7.05 8.91
C PRO A 116 -26.49 6.28 7.67
N VAL A 117 -26.25 7.03 6.60
CA VAL A 117 -25.73 6.49 5.33
C VAL A 117 -24.22 6.75 5.25
N SER A 118 -23.45 5.77 4.78
CA SER A 118 -22.02 5.96 4.55
C SER A 118 -21.79 6.99 3.43
N ARG A 119 -20.87 7.93 3.69
CA ARG A 119 -20.44 8.95 2.72
C ARG A 119 -19.00 8.72 2.26
N LEU A 120 -18.43 7.54 2.56
CA LEU A 120 -17.12 7.18 2.03
C LEU A 120 -17.24 6.93 0.53
N GLY A 121 -16.50 7.71 -0.26
CA GLY A 121 -16.59 7.72 -1.72
C GLY A 121 -15.46 6.98 -2.43
N GLN A 122 -14.46 6.46 -1.70
CA GLN A 122 -13.34 5.74 -2.29
C GLN A 122 -12.72 4.74 -1.29
N TRP A 123 -11.90 3.85 -1.84
CA TRP A 123 -11.05 2.91 -1.11
C TRP A 123 -9.70 2.77 -1.81
N PRO A 124 -8.55 2.68 -1.12
CA PRO A 124 -8.37 2.73 0.33
C PRO A 124 -8.51 4.15 0.91
N CYS A 125 -8.69 4.27 2.23
CA CYS A 125 -8.78 5.56 2.90
C CYS A 125 -7.56 5.88 3.79
N GLN A 126 -6.76 4.90 4.17
CA GLN A 126 -5.54 5.14 4.95
C GLN A 126 -4.46 5.85 4.13
N ILE A 127 -3.87 6.93 4.68
CA ILE A 127 -2.83 7.71 3.99
C ILE A 127 -1.68 6.80 3.55
N LYS A 128 -1.28 5.83 4.36
CA LYS A 128 -0.19 4.88 4.00
C LYS A 128 -0.55 3.97 2.83
N LEU A 129 -1.82 3.65 2.64
CA LEU A 129 -2.30 2.69 1.64
C LEU A 129 -2.77 3.34 0.34
N VAL A 130 -3.30 4.57 0.42
CA VAL A 130 -3.80 5.26 -0.78
C VAL A 130 -2.64 5.56 -1.74
N PRO A 131 -2.80 5.35 -3.06
CA PRO A 131 -1.79 5.75 -4.03
C PRO A 131 -1.64 7.29 -4.07
N THR A 132 -0.49 7.79 -4.50
CA THR A 132 -0.27 9.25 -4.67
C THR A 132 -1.04 9.83 -5.84
N GLN A 133 -1.39 9.00 -6.83
CA GLN A 133 -2.21 9.38 -7.99
C GLN A 133 -3.36 8.39 -8.14
N ALA A 134 -4.57 8.91 -8.25
CA ALA A 134 -5.76 8.11 -8.48
C ALA A 134 -6.86 8.95 -9.15
N PRO A 135 -7.73 8.34 -9.98
CA PRO A 135 -8.81 9.05 -10.68
C PRO A 135 -9.75 9.81 -9.72
N PHE A 136 -9.96 9.30 -8.52
CA PHE A 136 -10.84 9.93 -7.53
C PHE A 136 -10.26 11.22 -6.93
N PHE A 137 -8.97 11.52 -7.12
CA PHE A 137 -8.39 12.79 -6.70
C PHE A 137 -8.62 13.91 -7.69
N ASP A 138 -8.98 13.61 -8.95
CA ASP A 138 -9.21 14.65 -9.94
C ASP A 138 -10.45 15.49 -9.60
N GLY A 139 -10.25 16.78 -9.43
CA GLY A 139 -11.29 17.72 -9.03
C GLY A 139 -11.81 17.55 -7.61
N ALA A 140 -11.11 16.77 -6.76
CA ALA A 140 -11.56 16.43 -5.43
C ALA A 140 -11.51 17.57 -4.42
N LYS A 141 -12.47 17.59 -3.51
CA LYS A 141 -12.35 18.21 -2.21
C LYS A 141 -11.74 17.16 -1.26
N LEU A 142 -10.55 17.40 -0.73
CA LEU A 142 -9.82 16.44 0.08
C LEU A 142 -10.14 16.63 1.56
N LEU A 143 -10.48 15.56 2.25
CA LEU A 143 -10.58 15.48 3.70
C LEU A 143 -9.39 14.70 4.24
N ILE A 144 -8.58 15.32 5.08
CA ILE A 144 -7.49 14.68 5.83
C ILE A 144 -7.93 14.61 7.29
N ALA A 145 -8.25 13.42 7.78
CA ALA A 145 -8.80 13.27 9.11
C ALA A 145 -7.93 12.36 9.99
N ALA A 146 -7.82 12.70 11.27
CA ALA A 146 -7.21 11.81 12.25
C ALA A 146 -8.11 10.60 12.50
N ASP A 147 -7.54 9.40 12.66
CA ASP A 147 -8.28 8.15 12.84
C ASP A 147 -9.36 8.21 13.94
N CYS A 148 -9.05 8.92 15.04
CA CYS A 148 -9.98 9.02 16.17
C CYS A 148 -11.20 9.91 15.89
N THR A 149 -11.17 10.78 14.88
CA THR A 149 -12.23 11.79 14.67
C THR A 149 -13.59 11.19 14.33
N ALA A 150 -13.58 10.11 13.52
CA ALA A 150 -14.81 9.40 13.15
C ALA A 150 -15.47 8.66 14.32
N TYR A 151 -14.70 8.32 15.35
CA TYR A 151 -15.22 7.69 16.57
C TYR A 151 -15.67 8.70 17.60
N ALA A 152 -15.04 9.88 17.65
CA ALA A 152 -15.40 10.94 18.58
C ALA A 152 -16.59 11.75 18.09
N TYR A 153 -16.67 12.08 16.80
CA TYR A 153 -17.69 12.94 16.22
C TYR A 153 -18.78 12.13 15.51
N ALA A 154 -19.97 12.09 16.10
CA ALA A 154 -21.06 11.22 15.66
C ALA A 154 -21.54 11.49 14.22
N ASN A 155 -21.52 12.76 13.76
CA ASN A 155 -22.03 13.14 12.44
C ASN A 155 -20.93 13.27 11.37
N MET A 156 -19.83 12.53 11.52
CA MET A 156 -18.63 12.60 10.65
C MET A 156 -18.95 12.44 9.17
N HIS A 157 -19.85 11.51 8.83
CA HIS A 157 -20.21 11.23 7.45
C HIS A 157 -20.92 12.41 6.77
N GLU A 158 -21.90 13.02 7.42
CA GLU A 158 -22.68 14.11 6.82
C GLU A 158 -21.91 15.45 6.81
N ASP A 159 -21.23 15.79 7.90
CA ASP A 159 -20.62 17.12 8.05
C ASP A 159 -19.25 17.21 7.40
N PHE A 160 -18.48 16.12 7.39
CA PHE A 160 -17.10 16.16 6.92
C PHE A 160 -16.84 15.30 5.68
N MET A 161 -17.38 14.07 5.58
CA MET A 161 -17.05 13.15 4.49
C MET A 161 -17.88 13.40 3.22
N LYS A 162 -19.12 13.87 3.35
CA LYS A 162 -20.03 14.08 2.22
C LYS A 162 -19.42 14.97 1.14
N GLY A 163 -19.32 14.42 -0.08
CA GLY A 163 -18.76 15.11 -1.24
C GLY A 163 -17.26 15.37 -1.18
N LYS A 164 -16.53 14.66 -0.32
CA LYS A 164 -15.08 14.73 -0.20
C LYS A 164 -14.44 13.37 -0.35
N ILE A 165 -13.23 13.36 -0.89
CA ILE A 165 -12.32 12.21 -0.85
C ILE A 165 -11.64 12.22 0.50
N THR A 166 -11.80 11.12 1.25
CA THR A 166 -11.39 11.06 2.65
C THR A 166 -10.15 10.20 2.80
N ILE A 167 -9.08 10.78 3.35
CA ILE A 167 -7.88 10.04 3.75
C ILE A 167 -7.65 10.22 5.25
N ILE A 168 -7.26 9.14 5.91
CA ILE A 168 -7.12 9.09 7.36
C ILE A 168 -5.76 8.61 7.79
N GLY A 169 -5.34 8.96 9.01
CA GLY A 169 -4.10 8.46 9.57
C GLY A 169 -3.84 8.94 10.99
N CYS A 170 -2.93 8.23 11.66
CA CYS A 170 -2.44 8.60 12.99
C CYS A 170 -0.91 8.64 12.99
N PRO A 171 -0.26 9.82 12.96
CA PRO A 171 1.20 9.91 12.91
C PRO A 171 1.88 9.28 14.13
N LYS A 172 1.17 9.21 15.27
CA LYS A 172 1.68 8.55 16.47
C LYS A 172 1.71 7.03 16.34
N LEU A 173 0.63 6.42 15.85
CA LEU A 173 0.52 4.96 15.70
C LEU A 173 1.35 4.47 14.51
N ASP A 174 1.30 5.21 13.42
CA ASP A 174 2.05 4.88 12.20
C ASP A 174 3.54 5.17 12.30
N ALA A 175 3.96 5.95 13.30
CA ALA A 175 5.34 6.40 13.53
C ALA A 175 6.00 7.04 12.29
N VAL A 176 5.22 7.82 11.51
CA VAL A 176 5.66 8.45 10.26
C VAL A 176 5.29 9.93 10.19
N ASP A 177 6.04 10.68 9.40
CA ASP A 177 5.65 11.99 8.90
C ASP A 177 4.98 11.84 7.52
N TYR A 178 3.74 12.27 7.40
CA TYR A 178 2.98 12.18 6.15
C TYR A 178 3.29 13.29 5.16
N THR A 179 4.17 14.24 5.49
CA THR A 179 4.43 15.44 4.68
C THR A 179 4.77 15.09 3.23
N GLU A 180 5.70 14.18 3.01
CA GLU A 180 6.13 13.79 1.65
C GLU A 180 4.97 13.22 0.83
N LYS A 181 4.27 12.25 1.38
CA LYS A 181 3.16 11.58 0.69
C LYS A 181 1.98 12.52 0.43
N LEU A 182 1.61 13.35 1.39
CA LEU A 182 0.58 14.36 1.22
C LEU A 182 0.98 15.42 0.19
N THR A 183 2.26 15.80 0.16
CA THR A 183 2.80 16.69 -0.87
C THR A 183 2.61 16.11 -2.26
N ALA A 184 2.98 14.84 -2.47
CA ALA A 184 2.80 14.16 -3.74
C ALA A 184 1.30 14.10 -4.15
N ILE A 185 0.41 13.72 -3.22
CA ILE A 185 -1.03 13.68 -3.49
C ILE A 185 -1.55 15.07 -3.91
N ILE A 186 -1.17 16.14 -3.21
CA ILE A 186 -1.66 17.49 -3.50
C ILE A 186 -1.01 18.03 -4.78
N HIS A 187 0.28 17.81 -4.99
CA HIS A 187 1.02 18.29 -6.15
C HIS A 187 0.56 17.61 -7.44
N ASP A 188 0.43 16.29 -7.45
CA ASP A 188 0.23 15.51 -8.67
C ASP A 188 -1.23 15.42 -9.12
N ASN A 189 -2.19 15.85 -8.27
CA ASN A 189 -3.61 15.76 -8.57
C ASN A 189 -4.30 17.14 -8.54
N ASN A 190 -5.43 17.26 -9.23
CA ASN A 190 -6.24 18.47 -9.28
C ASN A 190 -7.14 18.59 -8.03
N ILE A 191 -6.54 18.94 -6.87
CA ILE A 191 -7.28 19.12 -5.61
C ILE A 191 -7.89 20.52 -5.53
N LYS A 192 -9.20 20.61 -5.29
CA LYS A 192 -9.95 21.88 -5.19
C LYS A 192 -9.89 22.53 -3.82
N SER A 193 -9.90 21.76 -2.76
CA SER A 193 -9.82 22.26 -1.39
C SER A 193 -9.35 21.16 -0.43
N VAL A 194 -8.79 21.56 0.71
CA VAL A 194 -8.35 20.64 1.77
C VAL A 194 -9.04 20.99 3.08
N THR A 195 -9.67 20.00 3.72
CA THR A 195 -10.20 20.11 5.09
C THR A 195 -9.39 19.16 5.97
N ILE A 196 -8.80 19.68 7.03
CA ILE A 196 -8.04 18.90 8.01
C ILE A 196 -8.90 18.78 9.25
N VAL A 197 -9.22 17.54 9.66
CA VAL A 197 -9.99 17.29 10.89
C VAL A 197 -9.09 16.54 11.87
N ARG A 198 -8.90 17.11 13.05
CA ARG A 198 -8.02 16.58 14.08
C ARG A 198 -8.69 16.53 15.44
N MET A 199 -8.15 15.73 16.34
CA MET A 199 -8.53 15.79 17.74
C MET A 199 -7.76 16.91 18.48
N GLU A 200 -8.31 17.41 19.57
CA GLU A 200 -7.68 18.40 20.47
C GLU A 200 -6.34 17.94 21.07
N VAL A 201 -6.08 16.63 21.07
CA VAL A 201 -4.92 16.04 21.70
C VAL A 201 -3.60 16.38 20.96
N PRO A 202 -2.47 16.54 21.69
CA PRO A 202 -1.20 16.99 21.10
C PRO A 202 -0.67 16.10 19.97
N CYS A 203 -0.90 14.78 20.03
CA CYS A 203 -0.42 13.86 19.00
C CYS A 203 -1.03 14.13 17.61
N CYS A 204 -2.24 14.69 17.53
CA CYS A 204 -2.86 15.08 16.25
C CYS A 204 -2.25 16.35 15.63
N GLY A 205 -1.44 17.11 16.39
CA GLY A 205 -0.68 18.23 15.83
C GLY A 205 0.34 17.81 14.77
N GLY A 206 0.79 16.56 14.79
CA GLY A 206 1.66 15.99 13.75
C GLY A 206 0.94 15.88 12.39
N LEU A 207 -0.31 15.43 12.37
CA LEU A 207 -1.13 15.34 11.16
C LEU A 207 -1.39 16.73 10.55
N GLN A 208 -1.75 17.68 11.39
CA GLN A 208 -1.97 19.06 10.95
C GLN A 208 -0.71 19.65 10.32
N ARG A 209 0.43 19.57 11.01
CA ARG A 209 1.72 20.08 10.49
C ARG A 209 2.12 19.41 9.17
N ALA A 210 1.93 18.11 9.06
CA ALA A 210 2.21 17.38 7.83
C ALA A 210 1.36 17.88 6.67
N ALA A 211 0.06 18.10 6.88
CA ALA A 211 -0.85 18.62 5.87
C ALA A 211 -0.54 20.09 5.49
N GLU A 212 -0.24 20.95 6.46
CA GLU A 212 0.18 22.34 6.21
C GLU A 212 1.49 22.44 5.45
N ASN A 213 2.48 21.61 5.81
CA ASN A 213 3.75 21.53 5.07
C ASN A 213 3.53 20.99 3.66
N ALA A 214 2.68 19.99 3.48
CA ALA A 214 2.35 19.46 2.18
C ALA A 214 1.68 20.51 1.26
N LEU A 215 0.76 21.31 1.80
CA LEU A 215 0.16 22.44 1.06
C LEU A 215 1.22 23.44 0.61
N LYS A 216 2.14 23.82 1.49
CA LYS A 216 3.25 24.73 1.17
C LYS A 216 4.18 24.14 0.09
N ASN A 217 4.58 22.88 0.27
CA ASN A 217 5.53 22.20 -0.61
C ASN A 217 4.94 21.85 -1.97
N SER A 218 3.61 21.73 -2.09
CA SER A 218 2.94 21.47 -3.37
C SER A 218 3.07 22.57 -4.40
N GLY A 219 3.41 23.79 -3.98
CA GLY A 219 3.49 24.96 -4.85
C GLY A 219 2.13 25.43 -5.39
N LYS A 220 1.01 24.86 -4.93
CA LYS A 220 -0.35 25.19 -5.36
C LYS A 220 -1.05 26.10 -4.36
N PHE A 221 -1.83 27.05 -4.87
CA PHE A 221 -2.71 27.87 -4.03
C PHE A 221 -4.08 27.18 -3.91
N ILE A 222 -4.28 26.44 -2.82
CA ILE A 222 -5.49 25.65 -2.56
C ILE A 222 -6.14 26.15 -1.26
N PRO A 223 -7.44 26.48 -1.26
CA PRO A 223 -8.13 26.85 -0.02
C PRO A 223 -8.17 25.68 0.95
N TRP A 224 -7.87 25.94 2.20
CA TRP A 224 -7.85 24.92 3.24
C TRP A 224 -8.36 25.44 4.59
N GLN A 225 -8.77 24.51 5.45
CA GLN A 225 -9.20 24.80 6.82
C GLN A 225 -8.82 23.67 7.76
N VAL A 226 -8.71 24.00 9.04
CA VAL A 226 -8.52 23.03 10.13
C VAL A 226 -9.75 23.07 11.03
N VAL A 227 -10.25 21.90 11.38
CA VAL A 227 -11.32 21.72 12.38
C VAL A 227 -10.79 20.83 13.49
N THR A 228 -10.93 21.29 14.72
CA THR A 228 -10.53 20.52 15.90
C THR A 228 -11.76 19.93 16.59
N ILE A 229 -11.70 18.64 16.91
CA ILE A 229 -12.73 17.90 17.62
C ILE A 229 -12.24 17.58 19.04
N SER A 230 -13.05 17.86 20.02
CA SER A 230 -12.80 17.50 21.41
C SER A 230 -12.98 16.00 21.64
N ARG A 231 -12.45 15.47 22.74
CA ARG A 231 -12.59 14.05 23.09
C ARG A 231 -14.04 13.63 23.36
N ASP A 232 -14.90 14.57 23.75
CA ASP A 232 -16.34 14.37 23.95
C ASP A 232 -17.18 14.64 22.68
N GLY A 233 -16.50 14.80 21.52
CA GLY A 233 -17.16 14.86 20.21
C GLY A 233 -17.74 16.21 19.83
N LYS A 234 -17.24 17.33 20.37
CA LYS A 234 -17.67 18.68 19.98
C LYS A 234 -16.65 19.29 19.02
N ILE A 235 -17.13 20.11 18.09
CA ILE A 235 -16.27 20.95 17.27
C ILE A 235 -15.79 22.12 18.15
N LEU A 236 -14.47 22.33 18.17
CA LEU A 236 -13.83 23.46 18.83
C LEU A 236 -13.45 24.48 17.75
N ASP A 237 -13.83 25.74 17.97
CA ASP A 237 -13.47 26.86 17.09
C ASP A 237 -12.01 27.29 17.26
#